data_c9eca9cec250eb634eb07d7ee011557b
#
_entry.id   c9eca9cec250eb634eb07d7ee011557b
#
_cell.length_a   1.000
_cell.length_b   1.000
_cell.length_c   1.000
_cell.angle_alpha   90.00
_cell.angle_beta   90.00
_cell.angle_gamma   90.00
#
_symmetry.space_group_name_H-M   'P 1'
#
loop_
_entity.id
_entity.type
_entity.pdbx_description
1 polymer ?
#
loop_
_entity_poly.entity_id
_entity_poly.type
_entity_poly.pdbx_seq_one_letter_code
_entity_poly.pdbx_strand_id
1 'polypeptide(L)'
;MSQAFTERHGDDRRFYLEGNKIMENPGQIDEPTSGKSELEEGGESLYRGVDFDASVSVACPCGEARRAFADEPRFPGTLHVTHISRDAKKHYHRTLTETYYILECDEGACMELDEDRVELRAGMAVLIPPGTVHRAVGKMKVMIVVTPNFDPNDETVVE
;
A
#
# COMPACT_ATOMS: atom_id res chain seq x y z
N MET A 1 37.42 -11.84 14.79
CA MET A 1 37.66 -10.96 13.63
C MET A 1 36.37 -10.22 13.35
N SER A 2 36.30 -8.97 13.79
CA SER A 2 35.13 -8.10 13.65
C SER A 2 35.24 -7.38 12.31
N GLN A 3 34.30 -7.63 11.40
CA GLN A 3 34.19 -6.82 10.19
C GLN A 3 33.34 -5.59 10.48
N ALA A 4 33.98 -4.44 10.42
CA ALA A 4 33.32 -3.15 10.52
C ALA A 4 32.40 -2.96 9.33
N PHE A 5 31.12 -2.73 9.62
CA PHE A 5 30.12 -2.28 8.66
C PHE A 5 30.36 -0.77 8.43
N THR A 6 30.87 -0.42 7.25
CA THR A 6 31.01 0.98 6.86
C THR A 6 29.60 1.55 6.59
N GLU A 7 29.17 2.45 7.46
CA GLU A 7 27.99 3.29 7.22
C GLU A 7 28.24 4.13 5.95
N ARG A 8 27.46 3.84 4.92
CA ARG A 8 27.30 4.77 3.81
C ARG A 8 26.38 5.88 4.28
N HIS A 9 26.90 7.09 4.35
CA HIS A 9 26.07 8.28 4.45
C HIS A 9 25.15 8.32 3.24
N GLY A 10 23.92 7.84 3.42
CA GLY A 10 22.85 7.99 2.46
C GLY A 10 22.43 9.45 2.44
N ASP A 11 22.31 9.99 1.24
CA ASP A 11 21.71 11.28 0.92
C ASP A 11 20.31 11.34 1.59
N ASP A 12 20.20 12.15 2.65
CA ASP A 12 18.98 12.27 3.48
C ASP A 12 17.96 13.19 2.79
N ARG A 13 17.66 12.91 1.51
CA ARG A 13 16.61 13.59 0.77
C ARG A 13 15.25 13.12 1.28
N ARG A 14 14.62 13.96 2.08
CA ARG A 14 13.24 13.75 2.49
C ARG A 14 12.31 14.23 1.38
N PHE A 15 11.43 13.34 0.96
CA PHE A 15 10.37 13.68 0.02
C PHE A 15 9.09 13.98 0.81
N TYR A 16 8.35 14.99 0.38
CA TYR A 16 7.02 15.29 0.89
C TYR A 16 6.04 15.44 -0.27
N LEU A 17 4.75 15.28 0.02
CA LEU A 17 3.68 15.40 -0.97
C LEU A 17 3.02 16.78 -0.81
N GLU A 18 2.93 17.53 -1.90
CA GLU A 18 2.11 18.71 -1.98
C GLU A 18 1.04 18.48 -3.06
N GLY A 19 -0.20 18.30 -2.60
CA GLY A 19 -1.27 17.81 -3.46
C GLY A 19 -1.00 16.36 -3.91
N ASN A 20 -1.00 16.10 -5.20
CA ASN A 20 -0.69 14.79 -5.79
C ASN A 20 0.75 14.67 -6.33
N LYS A 21 1.68 15.53 -5.87
CA LYS A 21 3.09 15.51 -6.33
C LYS A 21 4.03 15.21 -5.18
N ILE A 22 5.02 14.37 -5.46
CA ILE A 22 6.19 14.19 -4.60
C ILE A 22 7.14 15.36 -4.86
N MET A 23 7.54 16.06 -3.81
CA MET A 23 8.51 17.16 -3.87
C MET A 23 9.76 16.79 -3.09
N GLU A 24 10.94 17.13 -3.59
CA GLU A 24 12.15 17.04 -2.80
C GLU A 24 12.14 18.12 -1.71
N ASN A 25 12.43 17.75 -0.48
CA ASN A 25 12.61 18.71 0.60
C ASN A 25 13.94 19.44 0.37
N PRO A 26 13.96 20.75 0.09
CA PRO A 26 15.20 21.48 -0.10
C PRO A 26 15.90 21.62 1.26
N GLY A 27 16.83 20.73 1.52
CA GLY A 27 17.79 20.90 2.61
C GLY A 27 18.58 22.16 2.37
N GLN A 28 18.45 23.13 3.28
CA GLN A 28 19.20 24.38 3.40
C GLN A 28 19.01 25.39 2.26
N ILE A 29 18.42 26.50 2.64
CA ILE A 29 18.12 27.68 1.82
C ILE A 29 19.42 28.44 1.59
N ASP A 30 19.98 28.35 0.40
CA ASP A 30 20.76 29.43 -0.19
C ASP A 30 19.81 30.28 -1.02
N GLU A 31 19.88 31.62 -0.86
CA GLU A 31 18.92 32.58 -1.39
C GLU A 31 18.73 32.43 -2.92
N PRO A 32 17.51 32.68 -3.44
CA PRO A 32 17.18 32.41 -4.83
C PRO A 32 17.77 33.48 -5.75
N THR A 33 18.69 33.08 -6.61
CA THR A 33 18.93 33.80 -7.84
C THR A 33 17.71 33.63 -8.73
N SER A 34 17.04 34.72 -9.06
CA SER A 34 15.88 34.82 -9.90
C SER A 34 16.13 34.20 -11.29
N GLY A 35 15.63 33.00 -11.48
CA GLY A 35 15.48 32.36 -12.76
C GLY A 35 14.07 31.78 -12.84
N LYS A 36 13.14 32.51 -13.45
CA LYS A 36 11.84 31.98 -13.83
C LYS A 36 12.08 30.92 -14.90
N SER A 37 12.02 29.64 -14.52
CA SER A 37 11.78 28.58 -15.49
C SER A 37 10.27 28.50 -15.71
N GLU A 38 9.83 28.96 -16.85
CA GLU A 38 8.50 28.66 -17.39
C GLU A 38 8.42 27.14 -17.56
N LEU A 39 7.69 26.48 -16.66
CA LEU A 39 7.33 25.07 -16.85
C LEU A 39 6.29 25.05 -17.97
N GLU A 40 6.67 24.44 -19.09
CA GLU A 40 5.77 24.19 -20.20
C GLU A 40 4.54 23.44 -19.70
N GLU A 41 3.34 24.04 -19.88
CA GLU A 41 2.07 23.41 -19.67
C GLU A 41 1.93 22.23 -20.65
N GLY A 42 1.89 21.00 -20.15
CA GLY A 42 1.52 19.83 -20.95
C GLY A 42 2.37 18.57 -20.81
N GLY A 43 3.42 18.56 -20.01
CA GLY A 43 4.21 17.34 -19.75
C GLY A 43 3.47 16.38 -18.80
N GLU A 44 3.18 15.16 -19.26
CA GLU A 44 2.69 14.08 -18.38
C GLU A 44 3.74 13.79 -17.30
N SER A 45 3.35 13.84 -16.03
CA SER A 45 4.28 13.57 -14.92
C SER A 45 4.83 12.14 -15.03
N LEU A 46 6.15 12.00 -14.89
CA LEU A 46 6.81 10.68 -14.93
C LEU A 46 6.47 9.81 -13.72
N TYR A 47 5.92 10.37 -12.66
CA TYR A 47 5.53 9.67 -11.44
C TYR A 47 4.19 10.19 -10.92
N ARG A 48 3.55 9.39 -10.10
CA ARG A 48 2.32 9.72 -9.37
C ARG A 48 2.46 9.31 -7.91
N GLY A 49 2.20 10.23 -7.00
CA GLY A 49 2.15 9.97 -5.56
C GLY A 49 0.71 10.07 -5.03
N VAL A 50 0.40 9.33 -3.98
CA VAL A 50 -0.88 9.40 -3.25
C VAL A 50 -0.59 9.42 -1.76
N ASP A 51 -1.16 10.39 -1.06
CA ASP A 51 -1.18 10.42 0.39
C ASP A 51 -2.42 9.65 0.88
N PHE A 52 -2.18 8.48 1.47
CA PHE A 52 -3.26 7.64 1.99
C PHE A 52 -3.97 8.27 3.18
N ASP A 53 -3.29 9.06 4.01
CA ASP A 53 -3.92 9.68 5.18
C ASP A 53 -4.89 10.81 4.76
N ALA A 54 -4.63 11.47 3.63
CA ALA A 54 -5.51 12.44 3.02
C ALA A 54 -6.59 11.83 2.11
N SER A 55 -6.49 10.54 1.80
CA SER A 55 -7.41 9.86 0.87
C SER A 55 -8.73 9.49 1.55
N VAL A 56 -9.81 9.46 0.75
CA VAL A 56 -11.12 9.00 1.23
C VAL A 56 -11.09 7.50 1.48
N SER A 57 -11.53 7.06 2.67
CA SER A 57 -11.71 5.65 2.98
C SER A 57 -13.03 5.12 2.43
N VAL A 58 -13.05 3.86 2.06
CA VAL A 58 -14.25 3.12 1.67
C VAL A 58 -14.40 1.89 2.56
N ALA A 59 -15.64 1.57 2.94
CA ALA A 59 -15.93 0.36 3.70
C ALA A 59 -15.68 -0.88 2.81
N CYS A 60 -15.10 -1.91 3.39
CA CYS A 60 -14.92 -3.22 2.76
C CYS A 60 -15.28 -4.33 3.76
N PRO A 61 -15.45 -5.58 3.33
CA PRO A 61 -15.72 -6.71 4.22
C PRO A 61 -14.67 -6.91 5.32
N CYS A 62 -13.48 -6.41 5.12
CA CYS A 62 -12.35 -6.49 6.06
C CYS A 62 -12.22 -5.27 7.00
N GLY A 63 -12.96 -4.18 6.75
CA GLY A 63 -12.87 -2.95 7.55
C GLY A 63 -12.96 -1.69 6.71
N GLU A 64 -11.93 -0.84 6.75
CA GLU A 64 -11.83 0.38 5.95
C GLU A 64 -10.58 0.36 5.09
N ALA A 65 -10.75 0.60 3.79
CA ALA A 65 -9.66 0.64 2.82
C ALA A 65 -9.54 2.02 2.17
N ARG A 66 -8.32 2.46 1.95
CA ARG A 66 -7.96 3.57 1.06
C ARG A 66 -7.24 2.98 -0.15
N ARG A 67 -7.62 3.43 -1.34
CA ARG A 67 -7.14 2.84 -2.59
C ARG A 67 -6.41 3.86 -3.44
N ALA A 68 -5.36 3.40 -4.13
CA ALA A 68 -4.57 4.22 -5.04
C ALA A 68 -4.29 3.48 -6.34
N PHE A 69 -4.06 4.24 -7.41
CA PHE A 69 -3.58 3.78 -8.71
C PHE A 69 -4.54 2.90 -9.51
N ALA A 70 -5.81 2.83 -9.16
CA ALA A 70 -6.80 2.06 -9.92
C ALA A 70 -6.98 2.57 -11.36
N ASP A 71 -6.70 3.84 -11.59
CA ASP A 71 -6.79 4.56 -12.87
C ASP A 71 -5.40 4.85 -13.49
N GLU A 72 -4.33 4.25 -12.98
CA GLU A 72 -2.97 4.46 -13.47
C GLU A 72 -2.59 3.38 -14.51
N PRO A 73 -2.55 3.70 -15.80
CA PRO A 73 -2.35 2.69 -16.85
C PRO A 73 -0.95 2.06 -16.84
N ARG A 74 0.03 2.70 -16.17
CA ARG A 74 1.41 2.18 -16.03
C ARG A 74 1.55 1.20 -14.86
N PHE A 75 0.50 1.04 -14.03
CA PHE A 75 0.49 0.12 -12.91
C PHE A 75 -0.61 -0.93 -13.11
N PRO A 76 -0.27 -2.22 -13.30
CA PRO A 76 -1.24 -3.27 -13.60
C PRO A 76 -1.96 -3.78 -12.34
N GLY A 77 -2.33 -2.89 -11.43
CA GLY A 77 -2.91 -3.26 -10.15
C GLY A 77 -3.49 -2.08 -9.39
N THR A 78 -3.88 -2.34 -8.15
CA THR A 78 -4.36 -1.32 -7.20
C THR A 78 -3.62 -1.49 -5.89
N LEU A 79 -3.23 -0.39 -5.27
CA LEU A 79 -2.62 -0.38 -3.95
C LEU A 79 -3.65 0.03 -2.91
N HIS A 80 -3.83 -0.78 -1.88
CA HIS A 80 -4.74 -0.49 -0.76
C HIS A 80 -3.96 -0.34 0.53
N VAL A 81 -4.38 0.61 1.38
CA VAL A 81 -4.04 0.63 2.80
C VAL A 81 -5.34 0.38 3.56
N THR A 82 -5.38 -0.74 4.29
CA THR A 82 -6.59 -1.23 4.95
C THR A 82 -6.40 -1.30 6.46
N HIS A 83 -7.34 -0.71 7.19
CA HIS A 83 -7.46 -0.87 8.63
C HIS A 83 -8.51 -1.93 8.92
N ILE A 84 -8.05 -3.08 9.40
CA ILE A 84 -8.88 -4.20 9.82
C ILE A 84 -9.10 -4.03 11.33
N SER A 85 -10.32 -3.72 11.74
CA SER A 85 -10.67 -3.45 13.14
C SER A 85 -11.35 -4.63 13.84
N ARG A 86 -11.72 -5.64 13.07
CA ARG A 86 -12.39 -6.88 13.48
C ARG A 86 -12.10 -7.97 12.45
N ASP A 87 -12.52 -9.19 12.73
CA ASP A 87 -12.37 -10.29 11.79
C ASP A 87 -13.07 -9.96 10.47
N ALA A 88 -12.33 -10.09 9.39
CA ALA A 88 -12.86 -9.96 8.05
C ALA A 88 -13.84 -11.13 7.75
N LYS A 89 -14.76 -10.92 6.83
CA LYS A 89 -15.58 -12.02 6.29
C LYS A 89 -14.70 -12.93 5.46
N LYS A 90 -14.94 -14.25 5.54
CA LYS A 90 -14.33 -15.20 4.60
C LYS A 90 -14.79 -14.91 3.19
N HIS A 91 -13.85 -14.82 2.27
CA HIS A 91 -14.12 -14.55 0.86
C HIS A 91 -12.98 -15.10 0.00
N TYR A 92 -13.22 -15.13 -1.30
CA TYR A 92 -12.20 -15.42 -2.29
C TYR A 92 -12.40 -14.55 -3.53
N HIS A 93 -11.37 -14.44 -4.34
CA HIS A 93 -11.36 -13.79 -5.64
C HIS A 93 -11.19 -14.82 -6.74
N ARG A 94 -11.86 -14.64 -7.89
CA ARG A 94 -11.74 -15.56 -9.02
C ARG A 94 -10.54 -15.26 -9.89
N THR A 95 -10.16 -14.00 -10.01
CA THR A 95 -9.12 -13.51 -10.90
C THR A 95 -8.05 -12.68 -10.21
N LEU A 96 -8.39 -12.05 -9.09
CA LEU A 96 -7.46 -11.19 -8.37
C LEU A 96 -6.47 -12.00 -7.54
N THR A 97 -5.22 -11.59 -7.59
CA THR A 97 -4.17 -11.97 -6.65
C THR A 97 -3.99 -10.83 -5.67
N GLU A 98 -3.97 -11.13 -4.38
CA GLU A 98 -3.68 -10.15 -3.34
C GLU A 98 -2.35 -10.47 -2.67
N THR A 99 -1.55 -9.43 -2.43
CA THR A 99 -0.34 -9.55 -1.61
C THR A 99 -0.48 -8.62 -0.41
N TYR A 100 -0.71 -9.19 0.75
CA TYR A 100 -0.76 -8.47 2.02
C TYR A 100 0.65 -8.22 2.53
N TYR A 101 0.95 -6.99 2.92
CA TYR A 101 2.11 -6.64 3.72
C TYR A 101 1.64 -6.06 5.05
N ILE A 102 2.03 -6.70 6.15
CA ILE A 102 1.59 -6.36 7.49
C ILE A 102 2.40 -5.16 8.00
N LEU A 103 1.74 -4.01 8.11
CA LEU A 103 2.35 -2.79 8.65
C LEU A 103 2.34 -2.83 10.18
N GLU A 104 1.19 -3.16 10.76
CA GLU A 104 0.95 -3.26 12.19
C GLU A 104 -0.09 -4.36 12.46
N CYS A 105 0.03 -5.08 13.57
CA CYS A 105 -1.01 -5.99 14.04
C CYS A 105 -0.92 -6.22 15.55
N ASP A 106 -2.07 -6.57 16.15
CA ASP A 106 -2.14 -7.00 17.54
C ASP A 106 -1.54 -8.42 17.70
N GLU A 107 -1.18 -8.78 18.92
CA GLU A 107 -0.75 -10.13 19.27
C GLU A 107 -1.88 -11.14 18.99
N GLY A 108 -1.53 -12.26 18.39
CA GLY A 108 -2.47 -13.32 17.99
C GLY A 108 -3.24 -13.05 16.69
N ALA A 109 -2.96 -11.93 16.01
CA ALA A 109 -3.49 -11.69 14.67
C ALA A 109 -3.02 -12.77 13.70
N CYS A 110 -3.91 -13.21 12.80
CA CYS A 110 -3.58 -14.25 11.82
C CYS A 110 -4.32 -14.06 10.50
N MET A 111 -3.87 -14.80 9.49
CA MET A 111 -4.57 -15.02 8.24
C MET A 111 -5.05 -16.46 8.19
N GLU A 112 -6.35 -16.67 7.96
CA GLU A 112 -6.90 -17.97 7.57
C GLU A 112 -6.87 -18.06 6.05
N LEU A 113 -6.36 -19.19 5.52
CA LEU A 113 -6.14 -19.45 4.11
C LEU A 113 -6.60 -20.90 3.84
N ASP A 114 -7.78 -21.07 3.23
CA ASP A 114 -8.45 -22.37 3.14
C ASP A 114 -8.55 -23.07 4.52
N GLU A 115 -7.83 -24.17 4.71
CA GLU A 115 -7.76 -24.91 5.97
C GLU A 115 -6.57 -24.49 6.86
N ASP A 116 -5.68 -23.64 6.35
CA ASP A 116 -4.47 -23.21 7.05
C ASP A 116 -4.70 -21.94 7.87
N ARG A 117 -3.89 -21.77 8.91
CA ARG A 117 -3.81 -20.58 9.73
C ARG A 117 -2.39 -20.12 9.89
N VAL A 118 -2.11 -18.90 9.45
CA VAL A 118 -0.78 -18.28 9.51
C VAL A 118 -0.80 -17.17 10.56
N GLU A 119 -0.02 -17.28 11.61
CA GLU A 119 0.19 -16.18 12.57
C GLU A 119 0.93 -15.04 11.89
N LEU A 120 0.45 -13.82 12.14
CA LEU A 120 0.97 -12.61 11.53
C LEU A 120 1.80 -11.78 12.51
N ARG A 121 2.77 -11.09 11.97
CA ARG A 121 3.52 -10.03 12.65
C ARG A 121 3.88 -8.93 11.65
N ALA A 122 4.13 -7.73 12.15
CA ALA A 122 4.60 -6.63 11.32
C ALA A 122 5.86 -7.05 10.52
N GLY A 123 5.93 -6.60 9.27
CA GLY A 123 7.00 -6.94 8.32
C GLY A 123 6.81 -8.23 7.54
N MET A 124 5.77 -9.04 7.82
CA MET A 124 5.45 -10.22 7.00
C MET A 124 4.70 -9.82 5.73
N ALA A 125 4.87 -10.66 4.69
CA ALA A 125 4.04 -10.61 3.49
C ALA A 125 3.37 -11.97 3.26
N VAL A 126 2.11 -11.94 2.79
CA VAL A 126 1.31 -13.12 2.43
C VAL A 126 0.77 -12.94 1.03
N LEU A 127 1.10 -13.85 0.13
CA LEU A 127 0.57 -13.89 -1.23
C LEU A 127 -0.66 -14.81 -1.27
N ILE A 128 -1.76 -14.31 -1.78
CA ILE A 128 -3.05 -15.01 -1.87
C ILE A 128 -3.44 -15.11 -3.36
N PRO A 129 -3.26 -16.27 -3.99
CA PRO A 129 -3.67 -16.49 -5.37
C PRO A 129 -5.20 -16.52 -5.54
N PRO A 130 -5.70 -16.35 -6.77
CA PRO A 130 -7.11 -16.54 -7.08
C PRO A 130 -7.63 -17.90 -6.61
N GLY A 131 -8.87 -17.92 -6.11
CA GLY A 131 -9.54 -19.12 -5.63
C GLY A 131 -9.28 -19.49 -4.16
N THR A 132 -8.26 -18.91 -3.52
CA THR A 132 -7.96 -19.16 -2.10
C THR A 132 -9.01 -18.47 -1.22
N VAL A 133 -9.74 -19.23 -0.43
CA VAL A 133 -10.67 -18.68 0.58
C VAL A 133 -9.87 -18.14 1.74
N HIS A 134 -10.05 -16.86 2.06
CA HIS A 134 -9.23 -16.23 3.09
C HIS A 134 -10.00 -15.21 3.93
N ARG A 135 -9.45 -14.92 5.10
CA ARG A 135 -9.79 -13.76 5.93
C ARG A 135 -8.65 -13.39 6.88
N ALA A 136 -8.53 -12.12 7.16
CA ALA A 136 -7.73 -11.63 8.27
C ALA A 136 -8.53 -11.70 9.59
N VAL A 137 -7.89 -12.12 10.67
CA VAL A 137 -8.44 -12.24 12.01
C VAL A 137 -7.62 -11.41 12.97
N GLY A 138 -8.29 -10.57 13.77
CA GLY A 138 -7.67 -9.63 14.69
C GLY A 138 -7.48 -8.24 14.08
N LYS A 139 -7.03 -7.28 14.92
CA LYS A 139 -6.79 -5.91 14.46
C LYS A 139 -5.44 -5.78 13.77
N MET A 140 -5.43 -5.12 12.62
CA MET A 140 -4.18 -4.86 11.89
C MET A 140 -4.33 -3.71 10.91
N LYS A 141 -3.20 -3.12 10.55
CA LYS A 141 -3.02 -2.22 9.41
C LYS A 141 -2.18 -2.94 8.38
N VAL A 142 -2.68 -3.00 7.16
CA VAL A 142 -2.01 -3.74 6.08
C VAL A 142 -1.94 -2.89 4.81
N MET A 143 -0.88 -3.10 4.05
CA MET A 143 -0.83 -2.69 2.65
C MET A 143 -1.15 -3.90 1.79
N ILE A 144 -2.06 -3.75 0.84
CA ILE A 144 -2.44 -4.83 -0.07
C ILE A 144 -2.15 -4.38 -1.50
N VAL A 145 -1.33 -5.15 -2.20
CA VAL A 145 -1.17 -5.02 -3.66
C VAL A 145 -2.13 -5.98 -4.32
N VAL A 146 -3.04 -5.46 -5.12
CA VAL A 146 -4.07 -6.24 -5.84
C VAL A 146 -3.74 -6.22 -7.32
N THR A 147 -3.65 -7.38 -7.94
CA THR A 147 -3.41 -7.53 -9.39
C THR A 147 -4.32 -8.57 -10.00
N PRO A 148 -4.86 -8.34 -11.21
CA PRO A 148 -4.94 -7.06 -11.92
C PRO A 148 -5.69 -5.99 -11.11
N ASN A 149 -6.04 -4.85 -11.71
CA ASN A 149 -6.77 -3.78 -11.04
C ASN A 149 -8.00 -4.32 -10.31
N PHE A 150 -8.21 -3.83 -9.09
CA PHE A 150 -9.30 -4.25 -8.22
C PHE A 150 -10.67 -4.10 -8.89
N ASP A 151 -11.42 -5.21 -8.94
CA ASP A 151 -12.82 -5.25 -9.33
C ASP A 151 -13.66 -5.70 -8.13
N PRO A 152 -14.58 -4.86 -7.61
CA PRO A 152 -15.43 -5.22 -6.50
C PRO A 152 -16.40 -6.37 -6.80
N ASN A 153 -16.65 -6.69 -8.08
CA ASN A 153 -17.50 -7.79 -8.49
C ASN A 153 -16.77 -9.16 -8.48
N ASP A 154 -15.45 -9.16 -8.36
CA ASP A 154 -14.65 -10.38 -8.28
C ASP A 154 -14.59 -10.98 -6.86
N GLU A 155 -15.12 -10.28 -5.86
CA GLU A 155 -15.16 -10.74 -4.48
C GLU A 155 -16.39 -11.62 -4.24
N THR A 156 -16.18 -12.84 -3.74
CA THR A 156 -17.25 -13.77 -3.35
C THR A 156 -17.13 -14.11 -1.87
N VAL A 157 -18.08 -13.62 -1.06
CA VAL A 157 -18.16 -13.96 0.35
C VAL A 157 -18.66 -15.38 0.52
N VAL A 158 -18.02 -16.15 1.41
CA VAL A 158 -18.43 -17.50 1.80
C VAL A 158 -18.88 -17.51 3.27
N GLU A 159 -19.91 -18.33 3.56
CA GLU A 159 -20.49 -18.47 4.91
C GLU A 159 -19.65 -19.44 5.79
#